data_8097879398b9c9a1734a6d90aa62a845
#
_entry.id   8097879398b9c9a1734a6d90aa62a845
#
_cell.length_a   1.000
_cell.length_b   1.000
_cell.length_c   1.000
_cell.angle_alpha   90.00
_cell.angle_beta   90.00
_cell.angle_gamma   90.00
#
_symmetry.space_group_name_H-M   'P 1'
#
loop_
_entity.id
_entity.type
_entity.pdbx_description
1 polymer ?
#
loop_
_entity_poly.entity_id
_entity_poly.type
_entity_poly.pdbx_seq_one_letter_code
_entity_poly.pdbx_strand_id
1 'polypeptide(L)'
;VMQNAASFSYSTISGKNLNLNPEIYYYTKTGWRFSIFSEINFSLSSQSSVQGIYFPGEAATPQWNKGFYLGAGIRKEFGIPIPKTKHKYCSVEFVAFYDINGDGKRDHNENLLENIVIRVDANEIITNKDGEATLKNVAVGSYLFSVFSIADLRGWFPHVNNTITLMNSGKYFVPFAPGIKVVGKVFLDKDKLSADADKQIDLSRIKISAINDKTFTTLTKYDGTFEIYIPTGH
;
A
#
# COMPACT_ATOMS: atom_id res chain seq x y z
N VAL A 1 -0.01 7.13 -37.79
CA VAL A 1 -0.45 5.77 -38.05
C VAL A 1 -1.96 5.82 -38.24
N MET A 2 -2.45 5.48 -39.42
CA MET A 2 -3.88 5.31 -39.66
C MET A 2 -4.27 3.96 -39.07
N GLN A 3 -5.19 3.94 -38.13
CA GLN A 3 -5.75 2.71 -37.59
C GLN A 3 -7.17 2.55 -38.12
N ASN A 4 -7.38 1.54 -38.94
CA ASN A 4 -8.70 1.04 -39.29
C ASN A 4 -9.00 -0.12 -38.33
N ALA A 5 -10.11 -0.06 -37.64
CA ALA A 5 -10.55 -1.19 -36.83
C ALA A 5 -12.04 -1.45 -37.11
N ALA A 6 -12.39 -2.70 -37.09
CA ALA A 6 -13.78 -3.17 -37.15
C ALA A 6 -14.05 -3.86 -35.81
N SER A 7 -15.15 -3.54 -35.19
CA SER A 7 -15.65 -4.25 -34.00
C SER A 7 -16.96 -4.99 -34.37
N PHE A 8 -17.10 -6.15 -33.83
CA PHE A 8 -18.31 -6.94 -33.96
C PHE A 8 -18.74 -7.36 -32.55
N SER A 9 -19.95 -7.00 -32.17
CA SER A 9 -20.53 -7.45 -30.90
C SER A 9 -21.85 -8.19 -31.18
N TYR A 10 -22.10 -9.22 -30.41
CA TYR A 10 -23.38 -9.91 -30.41
C TYR A 10 -23.84 -10.08 -28.95
N SER A 11 -25.13 -10.04 -28.75
CA SER A 11 -25.72 -10.37 -27.45
C SER A 11 -26.91 -11.30 -27.65
N THR A 12 -26.98 -12.37 -26.88
CA THR A 12 -28.13 -13.25 -26.81
C THR A 12 -28.78 -13.12 -25.46
N ILE A 13 -30.02 -12.65 -25.43
CA ILE A 13 -30.83 -12.64 -24.21
C ILE A 13 -31.89 -13.71 -24.35
N SER A 14 -31.87 -14.71 -23.50
CA SER A 14 -32.84 -15.80 -23.39
C SER A 14 -33.08 -16.70 -24.64
N GLY A 15 -32.07 -16.95 -25.46
CA GLY A 15 -32.14 -17.94 -26.57
C GLY A 15 -33.13 -17.64 -27.72
N LYS A 16 -33.89 -16.54 -27.62
CA LYS A 16 -34.91 -16.15 -28.60
C LYS A 16 -34.61 -14.85 -29.34
N ASN A 17 -33.56 -14.13 -28.95
CA ASN A 17 -33.17 -12.86 -29.54
C ASN A 17 -31.70 -12.93 -29.95
N LEU A 18 -31.38 -12.47 -31.15
CA LEU A 18 -30.03 -12.31 -31.66
C LEU A 18 -29.85 -10.87 -32.14
N ASN A 19 -28.90 -10.15 -31.54
CA ASN A 19 -28.54 -8.80 -31.92
C ASN A 19 -27.13 -8.84 -32.50
N LEU A 20 -26.95 -8.32 -33.71
CA LEU A 20 -25.65 -8.18 -34.38
C LEU A 20 -25.37 -6.69 -34.56
N ASN A 21 -24.25 -6.22 -34.07
CA ASN A 21 -23.87 -4.79 -34.09
C ASN A 21 -22.49 -4.62 -34.76
N PRO A 22 -22.35 -4.81 -36.07
CA PRO A 22 -21.10 -4.51 -36.74
C PRO A 22 -20.86 -3.00 -36.79
N GLU A 23 -19.64 -2.59 -36.42
CA GLU A 23 -19.17 -1.21 -36.51
C GLU A 23 -17.84 -1.17 -37.23
N ILE A 24 -17.70 -0.25 -38.19
CA ILE A 24 -16.47 0.04 -38.90
C ILE A 24 -16.12 1.50 -38.59
N TYR A 25 -14.90 1.75 -38.15
CA TYR A 25 -14.46 3.11 -37.85
C TYR A 25 -13.10 3.43 -38.44
N TYR A 26 -12.93 4.70 -38.77
CA TYR A 26 -11.72 5.25 -39.34
C TYR A 26 -11.23 6.42 -38.48
N TYR A 27 -9.97 6.38 -38.05
CA TYR A 27 -9.33 7.46 -37.31
C TYR A 27 -8.40 8.27 -38.20
N THR A 28 -8.51 9.59 -38.12
CA THR A 28 -7.57 10.51 -38.75
C THR A 28 -6.45 10.89 -37.77
N LYS A 29 -5.30 11.33 -38.30
CA LYS A 29 -4.19 11.87 -37.49
C LYS A 29 -4.58 13.12 -36.70
N THR A 30 -5.64 13.80 -37.09
CA THR A 30 -6.13 15.01 -36.47
C THR A 30 -7.20 14.78 -35.41
N GLY A 31 -7.39 13.51 -34.99
CA GLY A 31 -8.31 13.12 -33.91
C GLY A 31 -9.78 13.10 -34.30
N TRP A 32 -10.11 12.98 -35.58
CA TRP A 32 -11.47 12.66 -36.03
C TRP A 32 -11.67 11.16 -36.12
N ARG A 33 -12.82 10.72 -35.64
CA ARG A 33 -13.33 9.34 -35.81
C ARG A 33 -14.60 9.42 -36.66
N PHE A 34 -14.60 8.70 -37.75
CA PHE A 34 -15.78 8.45 -38.57
C PHE A 34 -16.20 7.01 -38.34
N SER A 35 -17.46 6.76 -38.07
CA SER A 35 -17.99 5.40 -37.90
C SER A 35 -19.22 5.18 -38.74
N ILE A 36 -19.34 3.95 -39.21
CA ILE A 36 -20.58 3.40 -39.81
C ILE A 36 -20.91 2.17 -38.98
N PHE A 37 -22.11 2.13 -38.46
CA PHE A 37 -22.57 1.03 -37.65
C PHE A 37 -23.95 0.57 -38.11
N SER A 38 -24.23 -0.69 -37.95
CA SER A 38 -25.58 -1.23 -38.15
C SER A 38 -26.00 -2.07 -36.95
N GLU A 39 -27.27 -2.10 -36.71
CA GLU A 39 -27.88 -2.95 -35.70
C GLU A 39 -28.89 -3.85 -36.42
N ILE A 40 -28.69 -5.14 -36.28
CA ILE A 40 -29.55 -6.18 -36.89
C ILE A 40 -30.12 -7.01 -35.74
N ASN A 41 -31.43 -6.88 -35.56
CA ASN A 41 -32.13 -7.55 -34.49
C ASN A 41 -33.01 -8.65 -35.06
N PHE A 42 -32.86 -9.85 -34.53
CA PHE A 42 -33.75 -10.99 -34.80
C PHE A 42 -34.40 -11.36 -33.46
N SER A 43 -35.72 -11.30 -33.40
CA SER A 43 -36.47 -11.76 -32.24
C SER A 43 -37.55 -12.74 -32.62
N LEU A 44 -37.61 -13.85 -31.89
CA LEU A 44 -38.68 -14.82 -32.02
C LEU A 44 -39.78 -14.50 -31.02
N SER A 45 -40.89 -13.96 -31.47
CA SER A 45 -42.06 -13.73 -30.62
C SER A 45 -43.12 -14.80 -30.85
N SER A 46 -43.55 -15.44 -29.80
CA SER A 46 -44.77 -16.19 -29.81
C SER A 46 -45.92 -15.21 -29.53
N GLN A 47 -46.55 -14.66 -30.56
CA GLN A 47 -47.76 -13.90 -30.34
C GLN A 47 -48.92 -14.83 -29.97
N SER A 48 -49.29 -14.83 -28.73
CA SER A 48 -50.58 -15.26 -28.28
C SER A 48 -51.30 -14.02 -27.71
N SER A 49 -51.78 -13.14 -28.58
CA SER A 49 -52.88 -12.22 -28.20
C SER A 49 -53.32 -11.38 -29.41
N VAL A 50 -54.22 -11.88 -30.15
CA VAL A 50 -55.22 -10.97 -30.70
C VAL A 50 -56.24 -10.69 -29.60
N GLN A 51 -56.49 -9.40 -29.34
CA GLN A 51 -57.42 -8.94 -28.34
C GLN A 51 -58.69 -9.79 -28.21
N GLY A 52 -58.86 -10.48 -27.10
CA GLY A 52 -60.18 -10.77 -26.55
C GLY A 52 -60.96 -12.01 -27.04
N ILE A 53 -60.45 -12.86 -27.90
CA ILE A 53 -61.14 -14.08 -28.28
C ILE A 53 -60.17 -15.27 -28.22
N TYR A 54 -60.32 -16.07 -27.16
CA TYR A 54 -59.52 -17.28 -26.94
C TYR A 54 -60.20 -18.43 -27.72
N PHE A 55 -59.59 -18.89 -28.80
CA PHE A 55 -59.91 -20.17 -29.43
C PHE A 55 -58.98 -21.24 -28.88
N PRO A 56 -59.44 -22.19 -28.09
CA PRO A 56 -58.61 -23.27 -27.60
C PRO A 56 -58.33 -24.23 -28.77
N GLY A 57 -57.08 -24.26 -29.22
CA GLY A 57 -56.61 -25.22 -30.19
C GLY A 57 -55.66 -24.73 -31.27
N GLU A 58 -55.45 -23.42 -31.45
CA GLU A 58 -54.45 -22.95 -32.41
C GLU A 58 -53.09 -22.76 -31.71
N ALA A 59 -52.13 -23.58 -32.08
CA ALA A 59 -50.76 -23.40 -31.68
C ALA A 59 -50.24 -22.08 -32.26
N ALA A 60 -49.87 -21.17 -31.40
CA ALA A 60 -49.25 -19.90 -31.79
C ALA A 60 -48.00 -20.17 -32.66
N THR A 61 -48.08 -19.81 -33.94
CA THR A 61 -46.96 -19.96 -34.85
C THR A 61 -45.89 -18.93 -34.48
N PRO A 62 -44.65 -19.35 -34.19
CA PRO A 62 -43.58 -18.42 -33.86
C PRO A 62 -43.28 -17.55 -35.10
N GLN A 63 -43.37 -16.21 -34.88
CA GLN A 63 -43.00 -15.25 -35.92
C GLN A 63 -41.65 -14.61 -35.60
N TRP A 64 -40.81 -14.55 -36.63
CA TRP A 64 -39.53 -13.85 -36.55
C TRP A 64 -39.73 -12.38 -36.87
N ASN A 65 -39.49 -11.53 -35.93
CA ASN A 65 -39.38 -10.09 -36.15
C ASN A 65 -37.96 -9.75 -36.49
N LYS A 66 -37.76 -8.98 -37.56
CA LYS A 66 -36.47 -8.53 -38.03
C LYS A 66 -36.41 -6.99 -37.95
N GLY A 67 -35.45 -6.46 -37.28
CA GLY A 67 -35.16 -5.03 -37.25
C GLY A 67 -33.80 -4.76 -37.89
N PHE A 68 -33.70 -3.73 -38.69
CA PHE A 68 -32.44 -3.26 -39.24
C PHE A 68 -32.33 -1.75 -39.00
N TYR A 69 -31.21 -1.35 -38.46
CA TYR A 69 -30.86 0.06 -38.28
C TYR A 69 -29.47 0.28 -38.86
N LEU A 70 -29.30 1.35 -39.65
CA LEU A 70 -28.02 1.79 -40.16
C LEU A 70 -27.77 3.22 -39.68
N GLY A 71 -26.58 3.47 -39.10
CA GLY A 71 -26.20 4.76 -38.60
C GLY A 71 -24.77 5.13 -39.01
N ALA A 72 -24.52 6.45 -39.05
CA ALA A 72 -23.19 6.97 -39.22
C ALA A 72 -22.89 7.95 -38.10
N GLY A 73 -21.66 7.94 -37.61
CA GLY A 73 -21.20 8.81 -36.52
C GLY A 73 -19.93 9.57 -36.88
N ILE A 74 -19.86 10.82 -36.45
CA ILE A 74 -18.64 11.63 -36.53
C ILE A 74 -18.32 12.07 -35.12
N ARG A 75 -17.10 11.77 -34.65
CA ARG A 75 -16.60 12.18 -33.35
C ARG A 75 -15.27 12.89 -33.50
N LYS A 76 -15.12 14.02 -32.84
CA LYS A 76 -13.85 14.72 -32.72
C LYS A 76 -13.31 14.54 -31.31
N GLU A 77 -12.11 14.02 -31.19
CA GLU A 77 -11.38 13.98 -29.92
C GLU A 77 -10.59 15.29 -29.81
N PHE A 78 -11.03 16.15 -28.93
CA PHE A 78 -10.28 17.34 -28.54
C PHE A 78 -9.33 16.90 -27.44
N GLY A 79 -8.05 16.75 -27.77
CA GLY A 79 -7.00 16.61 -26.77
C GLY A 79 -6.86 17.92 -26.00
N ILE A 80 -7.77 18.18 -25.07
CA ILE A 80 -7.53 19.21 -24.06
C ILE A 80 -6.38 18.65 -23.23
N PRO A 81 -5.17 19.26 -23.27
CA PRO A 81 -4.12 18.82 -22.36
C PRO A 81 -4.66 19.08 -20.95
N ILE A 82 -5.08 18.03 -20.27
CA ILE A 82 -5.26 18.09 -18.83
C ILE A 82 -3.92 18.61 -18.33
N PRO A 83 -3.86 19.78 -17.65
CA PRO A 83 -2.62 20.26 -17.10
C PRO A 83 -2.10 19.11 -16.23
N LYS A 84 -1.06 18.42 -16.72
CA LYS A 84 -0.32 17.47 -15.90
C LYS A 84 0.17 18.32 -14.76
N THR A 85 -0.45 18.20 -13.60
CA THR A 85 0.14 18.67 -12.38
C THR A 85 1.55 18.11 -12.41
N LYS A 86 2.54 18.97 -12.61
CA LYS A 86 3.93 18.57 -12.61
C LYS A 86 4.21 18.14 -11.18
N HIS A 87 3.97 16.87 -10.88
CA HIS A 87 4.44 16.30 -9.63
C HIS A 87 5.95 16.47 -9.64
N LYS A 88 6.43 17.29 -8.75
CA LYS A 88 7.87 17.37 -8.51
C LYS A 88 8.26 16.08 -7.83
N TYR A 89 9.25 15.42 -8.37
CA TYR A 89 9.86 14.23 -7.75
C TYR A 89 11.21 14.63 -7.18
N CYS A 90 11.56 14.03 -6.05
CA CYS A 90 12.86 14.18 -5.42
C CYS A 90 13.51 12.81 -5.21
N SER A 91 14.81 12.82 -4.99
CA SER A 91 15.58 11.66 -4.54
C SER A 91 16.21 12.02 -3.21
N VAL A 92 15.96 11.19 -2.20
CA VAL A 92 16.44 11.43 -0.84
C VAL A 92 17.43 10.33 -0.46
N GLU A 93 18.56 10.74 0.04
CA GLU A 93 19.57 9.88 0.62
C GLU A 93 19.45 9.95 2.15
N PHE A 94 19.12 8.84 2.78
CA PHE A 94 19.07 8.73 4.24
C PHE A 94 20.43 8.26 4.75
N VAL A 95 20.88 8.87 5.84
CA VAL A 95 22.16 8.54 6.48
C VAL A 95 21.90 8.24 7.96
N ALA A 96 22.00 6.96 8.34
CA ALA A 96 21.82 6.52 9.71
C ALA A 96 23.16 6.51 10.47
N PHE A 97 23.16 7.00 11.71
CA PHE A 97 24.37 7.15 12.50
C PHE A 97 24.09 7.10 14.01
N TYR A 98 25.13 6.82 14.79
CA TYR A 98 25.08 6.93 16.26
C TYR A 98 25.23 8.38 16.67
N ASP A 99 24.16 8.97 17.15
CA ASP A 99 24.14 10.33 17.70
C ASP A 99 24.54 10.29 19.18
N ILE A 100 25.85 10.40 19.42
CA ILE A 100 26.43 10.20 20.76
C ILE A 100 26.08 11.38 21.69
N ASN A 101 26.05 12.59 21.16
CA ASN A 101 25.78 13.80 21.91
C ASN A 101 24.30 14.19 21.98
N GLY A 102 23.42 13.54 21.15
CA GLY A 102 21.98 13.76 21.14
C GLY A 102 21.54 15.07 20.47
N ASP A 103 22.40 15.67 19.63
CA ASP A 103 22.08 16.94 18.97
C ASP A 103 21.37 16.79 17.61
N GLY A 104 21.20 15.55 17.14
CA GLY A 104 20.54 15.23 15.88
C GLY A 104 21.35 15.56 14.63
N LYS A 105 22.63 15.94 14.78
CA LYS A 105 23.54 16.25 13.68
C LYS A 105 24.68 15.25 13.67
N ARG A 106 25.08 14.87 12.47
CA ARG A 106 26.19 13.95 12.33
C ARG A 106 27.53 14.65 12.54
N ASP A 107 28.28 14.24 13.54
CA ASP A 107 29.64 14.66 13.82
C ASP A 107 30.66 13.70 13.19
N HIS A 108 31.91 14.16 13.07
CA HIS A 108 32.99 13.40 12.43
C HIS A 108 33.37 12.12 13.21
N ASN A 109 33.18 12.12 14.52
CA ASN A 109 33.47 11.01 15.43
C ASN A 109 32.30 10.02 15.58
N GLU A 110 31.20 10.25 14.90
CA GLU A 110 29.99 9.42 14.97
C GLU A 110 29.96 8.36 13.87
N ASN A 111 29.87 7.12 14.28
CA ASN A 111 29.88 5.98 13.38
C ASN A 111 28.54 5.83 12.65
N LEU A 112 28.62 5.41 11.40
CA LEU A 112 27.48 5.12 10.56
C LEU A 112 26.85 3.76 10.89
N LEU A 113 25.55 3.61 10.65
CA LEU A 113 24.77 2.44 10.97
C LEU A 113 24.32 1.70 9.70
N GLU A 114 24.81 0.50 9.50
CA GLU A 114 24.32 -0.44 8.48
C GLU A 114 23.07 -1.21 8.96
N ASN A 115 22.33 -1.80 8.01
CA ASN A 115 21.18 -2.66 8.28
C ASN A 115 20.04 -1.96 9.04
N ILE A 116 19.90 -0.66 8.84
CA ILE A 116 18.77 0.13 9.31
C ILE A 116 17.69 0.13 8.24
N VAL A 117 16.51 -0.32 8.62
CA VAL A 117 15.34 -0.29 7.76
C VAL A 117 14.64 1.05 7.92
N ILE A 118 14.48 1.73 6.81
CA ILE A 118 13.81 3.02 6.71
C ILE A 118 12.56 2.83 5.86
N ARG A 119 11.40 3.13 6.44
CA ARG A 119 10.11 3.02 5.76
C ARG A 119 9.53 4.42 5.56
N VAL A 120 9.20 4.70 4.31
CA VAL A 120 8.50 5.93 3.88
C VAL A 120 7.20 5.51 3.20
N ASP A 121 6.08 5.59 3.90
CA ASP A 121 4.80 4.97 3.54
C ASP A 121 4.96 3.47 3.18
N ALA A 122 4.68 3.11 1.93
CA ALA A 122 4.81 1.74 1.43
C ALA A 122 6.22 1.39 0.95
N ASN A 123 7.15 2.35 0.87
CA ASN A 123 8.51 2.11 0.40
C ASN A 123 9.40 1.75 1.58
N GLU A 124 10.20 0.71 1.41
CA GLU A 124 11.15 0.23 2.41
C GLU A 124 12.53 0.14 1.77
N ILE A 125 13.52 0.71 2.44
CA ILE A 125 14.93 0.71 2.04
C ILE A 125 15.80 0.37 3.24
N ILE A 126 17.00 -0.15 2.97
CA ILE A 126 17.93 -0.60 4.02
C ILE A 126 19.26 0.10 3.82
N THR A 127 19.87 0.58 4.91
CA THR A 127 21.19 1.20 4.84
C THR A 127 22.30 0.19 4.55
N ASN A 128 23.23 0.60 3.71
CA ASN A 128 24.45 -0.14 3.37
C ASN A 128 25.52 -0.03 4.47
N LYS A 129 26.72 -0.53 4.23
CA LYS A 129 27.86 -0.45 5.15
C LYS A 129 28.32 0.98 5.47
N ASP A 130 28.03 1.90 4.58
CA ASP A 130 28.31 3.32 4.76
C ASP A 130 27.14 4.06 5.42
N GLY A 131 26.18 3.32 6.01
CA GLY A 131 25.00 3.87 6.68
C GLY A 131 24.04 4.60 5.77
N GLU A 132 24.15 4.44 4.46
CA GLU A 132 23.39 5.19 3.46
C GLU A 132 22.32 4.33 2.79
N ALA A 133 21.14 4.92 2.57
CA ALA A 133 20.06 4.32 1.77
C ALA A 133 19.41 5.41 0.91
N THR A 134 19.16 5.11 -0.37
CA THR A 134 18.59 6.09 -1.31
C THR A 134 17.20 5.71 -1.74
N LEU A 135 16.27 6.63 -1.59
CA LEU A 135 14.91 6.55 -2.12
C LEU A 135 14.77 7.49 -3.31
N LYS A 136 14.55 6.91 -4.51
CA LYS A 136 14.51 7.65 -5.78
C LYS A 136 13.07 7.87 -6.26
N ASN A 137 12.87 8.98 -6.99
CA ASN A 137 11.61 9.27 -7.68
C ASN A 137 10.38 9.31 -6.76
N VAL A 138 10.52 9.92 -5.59
CA VAL A 138 9.41 10.15 -4.65
C VAL A 138 8.75 11.47 -4.96
N ALA A 139 7.43 11.51 -5.01
CA ALA A 139 6.71 12.78 -5.16
C ALA A 139 6.98 13.70 -3.96
N VAL A 140 7.00 14.99 -4.19
CA VAL A 140 7.10 15.95 -3.09
C VAL A 140 5.85 15.89 -2.23
N GLY A 141 6.00 15.78 -0.91
CA GLY A 141 4.88 15.62 0.02
C GLY A 141 5.29 15.23 1.43
N SER A 142 4.31 14.99 2.28
CA SER A 142 4.49 14.46 3.64
C SER A 142 4.11 12.99 3.66
N TYR A 143 4.91 12.19 4.35
CA TYR A 143 4.85 10.74 4.38
C TYR A 143 4.90 10.23 5.81
N LEU A 144 4.29 9.07 6.06
CA LEU A 144 4.54 8.32 7.29
C LEU A 144 5.99 7.82 7.27
N PHE A 145 6.66 7.99 8.39
CA PHE A 145 8.07 7.69 8.52
C PHE A 145 8.33 6.81 9.73
N SER A 146 9.00 5.69 9.52
CA SER A 146 9.42 4.81 10.61
C SER A 146 10.79 4.22 10.33
N VAL A 147 11.55 4.03 11.39
CA VAL A 147 12.91 3.52 11.35
C VAL A 147 13.07 2.42 12.39
N PHE A 148 13.69 1.31 12.00
CA PHE A 148 14.04 0.23 12.92
C PHE A 148 15.32 -0.47 12.45
N SER A 149 16.02 -1.11 13.37
CA SER A 149 17.23 -1.87 13.06
C SER A 149 16.92 -3.34 12.91
N ILE A 150 17.56 -4.01 11.95
CA ILE A 150 17.57 -5.48 11.85
C ILE A 150 18.48 -6.08 12.92
N ALA A 151 19.60 -5.40 13.22
CA ALA A 151 20.53 -5.81 14.26
C ALA A 151 20.06 -5.31 15.64
N ASP A 152 20.45 -6.04 16.70
CA ASP A 152 20.21 -5.60 18.07
C ASP A 152 21.19 -4.47 18.42
N LEU A 153 20.73 -3.22 18.30
CA LEU A 153 21.48 -2.04 18.69
C LEU A 153 21.25 -1.74 20.18
N ARG A 154 21.69 -2.63 21.06
CA ARG A 154 21.45 -2.54 22.49
C ARG A 154 21.58 -1.13 23.06
N GLY A 155 20.44 -0.56 23.44
CA GLY A 155 20.37 0.76 24.07
C GLY A 155 20.43 1.95 23.12
N TRP A 156 20.36 1.76 21.82
CA TRP A 156 20.26 2.84 20.85
C TRP A 156 18.90 2.85 20.16
N PHE A 157 18.27 4.00 20.09
CA PHE A 157 16.91 4.15 19.59
C PHE A 157 16.84 5.25 18.52
N PRO A 158 16.08 5.04 17.45
CA PRO A 158 15.90 6.08 16.44
C PRO A 158 15.18 7.29 17.05
N HIS A 159 15.79 8.46 16.87
CA HIS A 159 15.27 9.73 17.35
C HIS A 159 14.71 10.53 16.17
N VAL A 160 13.58 10.10 15.66
CA VAL A 160 12.92 10.66 14.46
C VAL A 160 11.42 10.79 14.68
N ASN A 161 10.81 11.74 14.00
CA ASN A 161 9.36 11.91 13.99
C ASN A 161 8.68 10.81 13.17
N ASN A 162 7.43 10.51 13.46
CA ASN A 162 6.61 9.53 12.71
C ASN A 162 6.20 10.01 11.31
N THR A 163 6.53 11.24 10.95
CA THR A 163 6.26 11.84 9.64
C THR A 163 7.48 12.57 9.12
N ILE A 164 7.68 12.52 7.79
CA ILE A 164 8.73 13.25 7.10
C ILE A 164 8.13 14.05 5.94
N THR A 165 8.61 15.28 5.75
CA THR A 165 8.21 16.10 4.61
C THR A 165 9.36 16.21 3.62
N LEU A 166 9.17 15.69 2.41
CA LEU A 166 10.15 15.69 1.34
C LEU A 166 9.79 16.78 0.33
N MET A 167 10.59 17.84 0.28
CA MET A 167 10.37 18.99 -0.61
C MET A 167 11.34 19.03 -1.79
N ASN A 168 12.57 18.58 -1.58
CA ASN A 168 13.66 18.63 -2.53
C ASN A 168 14.54 17.38 -2.39
N SER A 169 15.33 17.10 -3.44
CA SER A 169 16.40 16.10 -3.33
C SER A 169 17.47 16.56 -2.35
N GLY A 170 17.99 15.62 -1.56
CA GLY A 170 19.01 15.93 -0.56
C GLY A 170 19.29 14.78 0.40
N LYS A 171 20.12 15.04 1.41
CA LYS A 171 20.42 14.10 2.50
C LYS A 171 19.48 14.35 3.68
N TYR A 172 19.02 13.26 4.27
CA TYR A 172 18.25 13.25 5.50
C TYR A 172 18.96 12.39 6.55
N PHE A 173 19.29 12.99 7.67
CA PHE A 173 19.99 12.33 8.75
C PHE A 173 19.03 11.60 9.68
N VAL A 174 19.39 10.37 10.04
CA VAL A 174 18.60 9.49 10.89
C VAL A 174 19.42 9.18 12.14
N PRO A 175 19.31 10.03 13.18
CA PRO A 175 20.06 9.87 14.41
C PRO A 175 19.51 8.71 15.23
N PHE A 176 20.41 7.94 15.83
CA PHE A 176 20.13 6.95 16.86
C PHE A 176 20.75 7.44 18.18
N ALA A 177 19.90 7.86 19.08
CA ALA A 177 20.33 8.37 20.38
C ALA A 177 20.44 7.25 21.44
N PRO A 178 21.35 7.38 22.42
CA PRO A 178 21.47 6.42 23.50
C PRO A 178 20.24 6.48 24.42
N GLY A 179 19.73 5.31 24.77
CA GLY A 179 18.69 5.15 25.76
C GLY A 179 19.20 5.00 27.17
N ILE A 180 18.27 4.95 28.11
CA ILE A 180 18.55 4.72 29.53
C ILE A 180 18.56 3.22 29.80
N LYS A 181 19.62 2.74 30.42
CA LYS A 181 19.70 1.38 30.94
C LYS A 181 19.08 1.33 32.35
N VAL A 182 18.01 0.54 32.49
CA VAL A 182 17.37 0.23 33.74
C VAL A 182 17.77 -1.16 34.18
N VAL A 183 18.31 -1.30 35.36
CA VAL A 183 18.66 -2.61 35.99
C VAL A 183 17.81 -2.82 37.22
N GLY A 184 17.44 -4.07 37.46
CA GLY A 184 16.66 -4.41 38.63
C GLY A 184 16.77 -5.90 38.98
N LYS A 185 16.15 -6.26 40.06
CA LYS A 185 16.07 -7.65 40.53
C LYS A 185 14.67 -7.95 41.01
N VAL A 186 14.11 -9.04 40.50
CA VAL A 186 12.89 -9.65 41.03
C VAL A 186 13.27 -10.63 42.10
N PHE A 187 12.57 -10.64 43.21
CA PHE A 187 12.73 -11.60 44.27
C PHE A 187 11.36 -12.08 44.73
N LEU A 188 11.31 -13.31 45.15
CA LEU A 188 10.12 -13.88 45.78
C LEU A 188 10.17 -13.56 47.27
N ASP A 189 9.15 -12.89 47.76
CA ASP A 189 8.96 -12.74 49.20
C ASP A 189 8.38 -14.05 49.73
N LYS A 190 9.21 -14.78 50.47
CA LYS A 190 8.83 -16.10 51.05
C LYS A 190 8.44 -15.91 52.50
N ASP A 191 7.33 -16.50 52.90
CA ASP A 191 7.02 -16.64 54.29
C ASP A 191 8.07 -17.54 54.94
N LYS A 192 8.68 -17.04 56.05
CA LYS A 192 9.70 -17.72 56.83
C LYS A 192 9.24 -19.08 57.40
N LEU A 193 7.93 -19.32 57.47
CA LEU A 193 7.33 -20.55 57.95
C LEU A 193 7.14 -21.62 56.83
N SER A 194 7.46 -21.27 55.59
CA SER A 194 7.35 -22.22 54.46
C SER A 194 8.46 -23.27 54.53
N ALA A 195 8.11 -24.54 54.36
CA ALA A 195 9.06 -25.65 54.28
C ALA A 195 10.09 -25.52 53.14
N ASP A 196 9.79 -24.67 52.15
CA ASP A 196 10.64 -24.37 50.99
C ASP A 196 11.41 -23.04 51.10
N ALA A 197 11.49 -22.48 52.34
CA ALA A 197 12.14 -21.16 52.56
C ALA A 197 13.60 -21.13 52.08
N ASP A 198 14.31 -22.28 52.21
CA ASP A 198 15.73 -22.40 51.87
C ASP A 198 15.98 -22.86 50.42
N LYS A 199 14.93 -23.26 49.69
CA LYS A 199 15.10 -23.67 48.29
C LYS A 199 15.37 -22.45 47.40
N GLN A 200 16.43 -22.55 46.64
CA GLN A 200 16.71 -21.57 45.56
C GLN A 200 15.70 -21.80 44.45
N ILE A 201 14.88 -20.80 44.19
CA ILE A 201 13.87 -20.83 43.14
C ILE A 201 14.45 -20.19 41.87
N ASP A 202 14.21 -20.85 40.75
CA ASP A 202 14.56 -20.27 39.44
C ASP A 202 13.61 -19.10 39.12
N LEU A 203 14.16 -17.92 39.09
CA LEU A 203 13.45 -16.65 38.75
C LEU A 203 13.72 -16.25 37.32
N SER A 204 14.21 -17.13 36.46
CA SER A 204 14.43 -16.85 35.06
C SER A 204 13.10 -16.71 34.29
N ARG A 205 13.18 -16.03 33.13
CA ARG A 205 12.08 -15.90 32.17
C ARG A 205 10.83 -15.16 32.67
N ILE A 206 10.92 -14.43 33.76
CA ILE A 206 9.87 -13.50 34.16
C ILE A 206 9.94 -12.31 33.21
N LYS A 207 8.85 -12.02 32.51
CA LYS A 207 8.76 -10.91 31.58
C LYS A 207 8.62 -9.61 32.34
N ILE A 208 9.59 -8.72 32.15
CA ILE A 208 9.55 -7.34 32.62
C ILE A 208 9.21 -6.44 31.46
N SER A 209 8.26 -5.55 31.66
CA SER A 209 7.81 -4.63 30.60
C SER A 209 7.85 -3.20 31.10
N ALA A 210 8.48 -2.31 30.33
CA ALA A 210 8.36 -0.88 30.46
C ALA A 210 7.36 -0.37 29.40
N ILE A 211 6.30 0.29 29.84
CA ILE A 211 5.16 0.67 28.97
C ILE A 211 5.05 2.20 29.00
N ASN A 212 5.11 2.78 27.80
CA ASN A 212 4.74 4.15 27.50
C ASN A 212 4.01 4.11 26.14
N ASP A 213 4.30 4.99 25.20
CA ASP A 213 3.79 4.92 23.82
C ASP A 213 4.20 3.62 23.10
N LYS A 214 5.35 3.10 23.46
CA LYS A 214 5.87 1.79 23.02
C LYS A 214 6.13 0.89 24.22
N THR A 215 6.04 -0.41 24.02
CA THR A 215 6.33 -1.40 25.04
C THR A 215 7.71 -2.01 24.80
N PHE A 216 8.59 -1.86 25.78
CA PHE A 216 9.91 -2.48 25.81
C PHE A 216 9.87 -3.66 26.77
N THR A 217 10.47 -4.80 26.42
CA THR A 217 10.42 -6.00 27.23
C THR A 217 11.78 -6.66 27.37
N THR A 218 12.02 -7.24 28.53
CA THR A 218 13.18 -8.11 28.78
C THR A 218 12.74 -9.30 29.64
N LEU A 219 13.61 -10.29 29.75
CA LEU A 219 13.40 -11.46 30.63
C LEU A 219 14.42 -11.45 31.76
N THR A 220 14.01 -11.88 32.93
CA THR A 220 14.91 -12.05 34.06
C THR A 220 15.89 -13.21 33.83
N LYS A 221 17.08 -13.11 34.42
CA LYS A 221 18.06 -14.21 34.54
C LYS A 221 17.66 -15.16 35.69
N TYR A 222 18.39 -16.25 35.84
CA TYR A 222 18.15 -17.26 36.87
C TYR A 222 18.08 -16.69 38.31
N ASP A 223 18.91 -15.69 38.59
CA ASP A 223 18.99 -15.02 39.88
C ASP A 223 17.95 -13.90 40.07
N GLY A 224 17.02 -13.74 39.11
CA GLY A 224 16.00 -12.71 39.09
C GLY A 224 16.48 -11.37 38.60
N THR A 225 17.74 -11.18 38.23
CA THR A 225 18.25 -9.92 37.71
C THR A 225 17.76 -9.69 36.29
N PHE A 226 17.51 -8.42 35.96
CA PHE A 226 17.16 -8.01 34.59
C PHE A 226 17.82 -6.69 34.22
N GLU A 227 17.98 -6.48 32.94
CA GLU A 227 18.32 -5.18 32.37
C GLU A 227 17.42 -4.90 31.18
N ILE A 228 16.97 -3.67 31.07
CA ILE A 228 16.14 -3.19 29.98
C ILE A 228 16.64 -1.82 29.54
N TYR A 229 16.65 -1.61 28.24
CA TYR A 229 16.98 -0.31 27.67
C TYR A 229 15.69 0.34 27.18
N ILE A 230 15.51 1.61 27.52
CA ILE A 230 14.36 2.42 27.13
C ILE A 230 14.85 3.72 26.49
N PRO A 231 14.16 4.26 25.49
CA PRO A 231 14.54 5.56 24.94
C PRO A 231 14.47 6.64 26.03
N THR A 232 15.33 7.63 25.91
CA THR A 232 15.20 8.88 26.70
C THR A 232 13.89 9.54 26.33
N GLY A 233 13.00 9.78 27.30
CA GLY A 233 11.72 10.45 27.07
C GLY A 233 11.93 11.89 26.58
N HIS A 234 11.02 12.32 25.70
CA HIS A 234 10.78 13.73 25.39
C HIS A 234 9.71 14.27 26.33
#